data_ee624a69cc7ce7f02e5473cdf02e2178
#
_entry.id   ee624a69cc7ce7f02e5473cdf02e2178
#
_cell.length_a   1.000
_cell.length_b   1.000
_cell.length_c   1.000
_cell.angle_alpha   90.00
_cell.angle_beta   90.00
_cell.angle_gamma   90.00
#
_symmetry.space_group_name_H-M   'P 1'
#
loop_
_entity.id
_entity.type
_entity.pdbx_description
1 polymer ?
#
loop_
_entity_poly.entity_id
_entity_poly.type
_entity_poly.pdbx_seq_one_letter_code
_entity_poly.pdbx_strand_id
1 'polypeptide(L)'
;DKFCSKCGADIEAIYILNPVCPECRKEFPDGTRFCDVDSTQLVPVEKMTPRCVICNKEYPEEVSFCSKDRGDVIPEALRKVRPKAFDAGSTLKKEELDKIGNAKHNISIGQYIKEGWKIYRSNTGEFIGFTFLFCCFAGIPHFFPGIGNLIGLLLLAPLSAGFLIVAFKIINKKETEFTDFFKGLSYFLPFLLFSIVGGVLTGVGYLALVVPGIYLTICFWFVPAVIIDIRADFSQSMLLSFKKVNANFLGILGLWLTLVAINFLGVLAVGIGVLITIPLTMCITASAYQDIFGLRSDDY
;
A
#
# COMPACT_ATOMS: atom_id res chain seq x y z
N ASP A 1 -7.16 -16.05 -28.14
CA ASP A 1 -6.79 -16.64 -26.84
C ASP A 1 -7.45 -15.82 -25.74
N LYS A 2 -8.32 -16.46 -24.95
CA LYS A 2 -9.10 -15.81 -23.88
C LYS A 2 -8.28 -15.53 -22.60
N PHE A 3 -7.04 -15.98 -22.54
CA PHE A 3 -6.19 -15.90 -21.36
C PHE A 3 -4.86 -15.17 -21.66
N CYS A 4 -4.40 -14.36 -20.71
CA CYS A 4 -3.08 -13.74 -20.80
C CYS A 4 -1.98 -14.82 -20.76
N SER A 5 -1.16 -14.91 -21.80
CA SER A 5 -0.08 -15.91 -21.93
C SER A 5 1.01 -15.80 -20.85
N LYS A 6 1.08 -14.67 -20.12
CA LYS A 6 2.07 -14.41 -19.05
C LYS A 6 1.55 -14.63 -17.62
N CYS A 7 0.27 -14.40 -17.35
CA CYS A 7 -0.28 -14.47 -15.98
C CYS A 7 -1.50 -15.37 -15.84
N GLY A 8 -2.02 -15.95 -16.94
CA GLY A 8 -3.18 -16.85 -16.92
C GLY A 8 -4.52 -16.17 -16.63
N ALA A 9 -4.56 -14.85 -16.50
CA ALA A 9 -5.79 -14.13 -16.22
C ALA A 9 -6.76 -14.17 -17.40
N ASP A 10 -8.06 -14.34 -17.11
CA ASP A 10 -9.11 -14.32 -18.11
C ASP A 10 -9.29 -12.89 -18.67
N ILE A 11 -9.07 -12.72 -19.96
CA ILE A 11 -9.12 -11.42 -20.61
C ILE A 11 -10.57 -10.96 -20.82
N GLU A 12 -11.54 -11.86 -20.89
CA GLU A 12 -12.95 -11.50 -21.05
C GLU A 12 -13.58 -10.87 -19.78
N ALA A 13 -13.09 -11.18 -18.59
CA ALA A 13 -13.62 -10.66 -17.32
C ALA A 13 -13.23 -9.18 -17.04
N ILE A 14 -12.41 -8.56 -17.88
CA ILE A 14 -11.77 -7.26 -17.62
C ILE A 14 -12.39 -6.13 -18.46
N TYR A 15 -13.26 -6.46 -19.42
CA TYR A 15 -13.76 -5.47 -20.39
C TYR A 15 -15.20 -5.00 -20.12
N ILE A 16 -15.37 -4.08 -19.16
CA ILE A 16 -16.38 -3.03 -19.30
C ILE A 16 -15.67 -1.85 -19.98
N LEU A 17 -15.63 -1.88 -21.29
CA LEU A 17 -14.93 -0.85 -22.08
C LEU A 17 -15.85 0.34 -22.24
N ASN A 18 -15.69 1.34 -21.39
CA ASN A 18 -16.33 2.63 -21.58
C ASN A 18 -15.79 3.29 -22.87
N PRO A 19 -16.66 3.89 -23.68
CA PRO A 19 -16.22 4.60 -24.88
C PRO A 19 -15.32 5.79 -24.52
N VAL A 20 -14.30 6.04 -25.35
CA VAL A 20 -13.27 7.06 -25.12
C VAL A 20 -13.30 8.07 -26.26
N CYS A 21 -13.08 9.35 -25.95
CA CYS A 21 -12.87 10.37 -26.95
C CYS A 21 -11.47 10.20 -27.61
N PRO A 22 -11.38 10.11 -28.95
CA PRO A 22 -10.09 9.97 -29.63
C PRO A 22 -9.20 11.22 -29.50
N GLU A 23 -9.80 12.40 -29.32
CA GLU A 23 -9.08 13.68 -29.21
C GLU A 23 -8.61 13.96 -27.77
N CYS A 24 -9.54 14.11 -26.82
CA CYS A 24 -9.21 14.45 -25.44
C CYS A 24 -8.92 13.24 -24.55
N ARG A 25 -9.20 12.00 -25.01
CA ARG A 25 -8.97 10.71 -24.33
C ARG A 25 -9.69 10.53 -23.00
N LYS A 26 -10.73 11.31 -22.77
CA LYS A 26 -11.59 11.17 -21.60
C LYS A 26 -12.55 9.99 -21.80
N GLU A 27 -12.77 9.21 -20.74
CA GLU A 27 -13.75 8.13 -20.74
C GLU A 27 -15.14 8.67 -20.44
N PHE A 28 -16.12 8.01 -21.04
CA PHE A 28 -17.53 8.33 -20.87
C PHE A 28 -18.32 7.08 -20.49
N PRO A 29 -19.43 7.21 -19.75
CA PRO A 29 -20.30 6.08 -19.42
C PRO A 29 -20.79 5.37 -20.68
N ASP A 30 -21.06 4.06 -20.55
CA ASP A 30 -21.64 3.28 -21.64
C ASP A 30 -22.94 3.90 -22.13
N GLY A 31 -23.10 3.93 -23.45
CA GLY A 31 -24.25 4.59 -24.12
C GLY A 31 -24.03 6.06 -24.51
N THR A 32 -22.95 6.73 -24.07
CA THR A 32 -22.58 8.06 -24.54
C THR A 32 -22.01 7.99 -25.95
N ARG A 33 -22.46 8.87 -26.86
CA ARG A 33 -22.05 8.86 -28.28
C ARG A 33 -21.10 9.97 -28.66
N PHE A 34 -21.08 11.07 -27.91
CA PHE A 34 -20.27 12.26 -28.21
C PHE A 34 -19.57 12.78 -26.95
N CYS A 35 -18.39 13.33 -27.14
CA CYS A 35 -17.61 14.00 -26.10
C CYS A 35 -18.28 15.31 -25.66
N ASP A 36 -18.32 15.57 -24.37
CA ASP A 36 -18.88 16.80 -23.77
C ASP A 36 -17.95 18.02 -23.93
N VAL A 37 -16.69 17.80 -24.27
CA VAL A 37 -15.65 18.85 -24.36
C VAL A 37 -15.46 19.35 -25.78
N ASP A 38 -15.39 18.42 -26.75
CA ASP A 38 -15.03 18.72 -28.14
C ASP A 38 -16.07 18.23 -29.16
N SER A 39 -17.19 17.65 -28.69
CA SER A 39 -18.28 17.11 -29.53
C SER A 39 -17.82 16.01 -30.51
N THR A 40 -16.62 15.45 -30.31
CA THR A 40 -16.11 14.36 -31.14
C THR A 40 -16.88 13.08 -30.87
N GLN A 41 -17.13 12.27 -31.91
CA GLN A 41 -17.78 10.99 -31.75
C GLN A 41 -16.87 10.03 -30.97
N LEU A 42 -17.41 9.44 -29.89
CA LEU A 42 -16.69 8.49 -29.05
C LEU A 42 -16.47 7.17 -29.79
N VAL A 43 -15.31 6.58 -29.58
CA VAL A 43 -14.95 5.28 -30.15
C VAL A 43 -14.76 4.24 -29.07
N PRO A 44 -15.08 2.96 -29.32
CA PRO A 44 -14.71 1.87 -28.43
C PRO A 44 -13.17 1.84 -28.27
N VAL A 45 -12.70 1.59 -27.05
CA VAL A 45 -11.25 1.57 -26.74
C VAL A 45 -10.49 0.58 -27.60
N GLU A 46 -11.13 -0.49 -28.06
CA GLU A 46 -10.59 -1.51 -28.97
C GLU A 46 -10.12 -0.94 -30.33
N LYS A 47 -10.67 0.21 -30.74
CA LYS A 47 -10.30 0.89 -31.99
C LYS A 47 -9.23 1.96 -31.81
N MET A 48 -8.70 2.13 -30.60
CA MET A 48 -7.62 3.09 -30.35
C MET A 48 -6.26 2.51 -30.70
N THR A 49 -5.41 3.32 -31.35
CA THR A 49 -4.07 2.92 -31.71
C THR A 49 -3.24 2.55 -30.47
N PRO A 50 -2.57 1.37 -30.47
CA PRO A 50 -1.69 0.96 -29.38
C PRO A 50 -0.53 1.94 -29.19
N ARG A 51 -0.11 2.13 -27.92
CA ARG A 51 1.02 3.02 -27.58
C ARG A 51 2.04 2.31 -26.70
N CYS A 52 3.31 2.70 -26.88
CA CYS A 52 4.39 2.25 -26.00
C CYS A 52 4.16 2.74 -24.56
N VAL A 53 4.33 1.86 -23.58
CA VAL A 53 4.15 2.17 -22.13
C VAL A 53 5.22 3.12 -21.59
N ILE A 54 6.38 3.24 -22.27
CA ILE A 54 7.52 4.05 -21.82
C ILE A 54 7.53 5.40 -22.53
N CYS A 55 7.61 5.41 -23.87
CA CYS A 55 7.77 6.67 -24.63
C CYS A 55 6.47 7.26 -25.17
N ASN A 56 5.35 6.62 -24.96
CA ASN A 56 4.01 7.04 -25.39
C ASN A 56 3.79 7.18 -26.90
N LYS A 57 4.72 6.66 -27.72
CA LYS A 57 4.63 6.68 -29.18
C LYS A 57 3.58 5.70 -29.67
N GLU A 58 2.81 6.10 -30.68
CA GLU A 58 1.81 5.24 -31.34
C GLU A 58 2.46 4.22 -32.27
N TYR A 59 1.85 3.05 -32.32
CA TYR A 59 2.28 1.93 -33.15
C TYR A 59 1.08 1.26 -33.83
N PRO A 60 1.26 0.61 -34.98
CA PRO A 60 0.22 -0.22 -35.60
C PRO A 60 -0.18 -1.39 -34.66
N GLU A 61 -1.40 -1.93 -34.84
CA GLU A 61 -1.94 -3.01 -34.01
C GLU A 61 -1.08 -4.30 -33.98
N GLU A 62 -0.27 -4.50 -34.98
CA GLU A 62 0.60 -5.67 -35.14
C GLU A 62 1.89 -5.62 -34.32
N VAL A 63 2.23 -4.46 -33.75
CA VAL A 63 3.50 -4.22 -33.05
C VAL A 63 3.34 -4.42 -31.56
N SER A 64 4.00 -5.44 -31.00
CA SER A 64 3.97 -5.76 -29.57
C SER A 64 5.05 -5.06 -28.72
N PHE A 65 6.12 -4.55 -29.37
CA PHE A 65 7.26 -3.94 -28.68
C PHE A 65 7.74 -2.66 -29.37
N CYS A 66 8.13 -1.68 -28.56
CA CYS A 66 8.71 -0.43 -29.03
C CYS A 66 10.14 -0.66 -29.55
N SER A 67 10.42 -0.20 -30.77
CA SER A 67 11.76 -0.30 -31.37
C SER A 67 12.83 0.54 -30.67
N LYS A 68 12.42 1.60 -29.95
CA LYS A 68 13.32 2.55 -29.28
C LYS A 68 13.65 2.13 -27.85
N ASP A 69 12.64 1.79 -27.07
CA ASP A 69 12.77 1.62 -25.61
C ASP A 69 12.54 0.18 -25.17
N ARG A 70 12.29 -0.74 -26.10
CA ARG A 70 11.89 -2.14 -25.86
C ARG A 70 10.71 -2.29 -24.89
N GLY A 71 9.94 -1.20 -24.66
CA GLY A 71 8.73 -1.22 -23.88
C GLY A 71 7.59 -1.92 -24.62
N ASP A 72 6.69 -2.56 -23.88
CA ASP A 72 5.51 -3.18 -24.46
C ASP A 72 4.61 -2.15 -25.14
N VAL A 73 4.14 -2.46 -26.32
CA VAL A 73 3.12 -1.71 -27.03
C VAL A 73 1.79 -2.37 -26.78
N ILE A 74 0.93 -1.73 -26.02
CA ILE A 74 -0.37 -2.28 -25.63
C ILE A 74 -1.50 -1.29 -25.96
N PRO A 75 -2.69 -1.79 -26.32
CA PRO A 75 -3.90 -0.97 -26.40
C PRO A 75 -4.15 -0.23 -25.08
N GLU A 76 -4.66 0.98 -25.16
CA GLU A 76 -4.88 1.83 -23.97
C GLU A 76 -5.79 1.16 -22.91
N ALA A 77 -6.74 0.32 -23.35
CA ALA A 77 -7.58 -0.50 -22.50
C ALA A 77 -6.78 -1.45 -21.58
N LEU A 78 -5.74 -2.08 -22.13
CA LEU A 78 -4.89 -3.01 -21.38
C LEU A 78 -3.91 -2.30 -20.44
N ARG A 79 -3.66 -0.99 -20.63
CA ARG A 79 -2.83 -0.19 -19.73
C ARG A 79 -3.44 -0.05 -18.33
N LYS A 80 -4.77 -0.01 -18.22
CA LYS A 80 -5.47 0.13 -16.95
C LYS A 80 -5.51 -1.16 -16.14
N VAL A 81 -5.38 -2.28 -16.82
CA VAL A 81 -5.43 -3.63 -16.22
C VAL A 81 -4.07 -4.10 -15.71
N ARG A 82 -2.98 -3.53 -16.19
CA ARG A 82 -1.70 -3.77 -15.52
C ARG A 82 -1.74 -3.12 -14.14
N PRO A 83 -1.56 -3.90 -13.05
CA PRO A 83 -1.13 -3.28 -11.81
C PRO A 83 0.08 -2.43 -12.21
N LYS A 84 0.02 -1.11 -11.99
CA LYS A 84 1.17 -0.25 -12.22
C LYS A 84 2.34 -0.95 -11.58
N ALA A 85 3.24 -1.50 -12.42
CA ALA A 85 4.54 -1.91 -11.93
C ALA A 85 4.99 -0.75 -11.06
N PHE A 86 5.41 -1.04 -9.84
CA PHE A 86 5.83 -0.04 -8.87
C PHE A 86 6.67 1.03 -9.59
N ASP A 87 5.99 2.05 -10.10
CA ASP A 87 6.60 3.28 -10.55
C ASP A 87 7.03 3.98 -9.28
N ALA A 88 8.27 3.76 -8.90
CA ALA A 88 8.97 4.51 -7.84
C ALA A 88 9.00 6.04 -8.11
N GLY A 89 8.12 6.55 -8.96
CA GLY A 89 8.12 7.88 -9.50
C GLY A 89 6.78 8.60 -9.60
N SER A 90 5.66 8.08 -9.08
CA SER A 90 4.47 8.92 -8.94
C SER A 90 4.65 9.87 -7.74
N THR A 91 5.51 10.88 -7.93
CA THR A 91 5.67 11.95 -6.95
C THR A 91 4.36 12.70 -6.85
N LEU A 92 3.68 12.58 -5.70
CA LEU A 92 2.57 13.47 -5.37
C LEU A 92 3.06 14.91 -5.48
N LYS A 93 2.28 15.76 -6.13
CA LYS A 93 2.60 17.19 -6.19
C LYS A 93 2.73 17.72 -4.76
N LYS A 94 3.75 18.54 -4.52
CA LYS A 94 4.06 19.10 -3.19
C LYS A 94 2.84 19.75 -2.52
N GLU A 95 1.99 20.42 -3.29
CA GLU A 95 0.74 21.04 -2.81
C GLU A 95 -0.28 20.01 -2.29
N GLU A 96 -0.35 18.85 -2.92
CA GLU A 96 -1.23 17.76 -2.50
C GLU A 96 -0.74 17.09 -1.22
N LEU A 97 0.57 16.85 -1.12
CA LEU A 97 1.24 16.38 0.09
C LEU A 97 0.98 17.33 1.28
N ASP A 98 1.05 18.63 1.05
CA ASP A 98 0.84 19.63 2.09
C ASP A 98 -0.64 19.69 2.53
N LYS A 99 -1.59 19.60 1.61
CA LYS A 99 -3.02 19.54 1.93
C LYS A 99 -3.37 18.32 2.78
N ILE A 100 -2.88 17.13 2.38
CA ILE A 100 -3.15 15.90 3.12
C ILE A 100 -2.46 15.94 4.49
N GLY A 101 -1.18 16.33 4.52
CA GLY A 101 -0.35 16.31 5.72
C GLY A 101 -0.87 17.24 6.83
N ASN A 102 -1.36 18.43 6.49
CA ASN A 102 -1.77 19.44 7.47
C ASN A 102 -3.26 19.34 7.90
N ALA A 103 -4.05 18.44 7.30
CA ALA A 103 -5.44 18.28 7.68
C ALA A 103 -5.58 17.69 9.09
N LYS A 104 -6.30 18.40 9.98
CA LYS A 104 -6.64 17.91 11.31
C LYS A 104 -7.80 16.93 11.26
N HIS A 105 -7.71 15.86 12.07
CA HIS A 105 -8.75 14.87 12.24
C HIS A 105 -9.08 14.67 13.70
N ASN A 106 -10.33 14.33 13.99
CA ASN A 106 -10.71 13.95 15.34
C ASN A 106 -10.41 12.44 15.54
N ILE A 107 -9.41 12.13 16.35
CA ILE A 107 -8.94 10.76 16.56
C ILE A 107 -9.87 10.01 17.50
N SER A 108 -10.59 9.01 16.98
CA SER A 108 -11.56 8.19 17.74
C SER A 108 -10.99 6.80 18.03
N ILE A 109 -10.14 6.67 19.05
CA ILE A 109 -9.44 5.43 19.41
C ILE A 109 -10.42 4.25 19.59
N GLY A 110 -11.54 4.47 20.30
CA GLY A 110 -12.55 3.42 20.52
C GLY A 110 -13.18 2.90 19.23
N GLN A 111 -13.40 3.78 18.25
CA GLN A 111 -13.91 3.39 16.94
C GLN A 111 -12.87 2.55 16.18
N TYR A 112 -11.60 2.96 16.17
CA TYR A 112 -10.53 2.21 15.50
C TYR A 112 -10.33 0.81 16.07
N ILE A 113 -10.43 0.66 17.40
CA ILE A 113 -10.40 -0.65 18.07
C ILE A 113 -11.58 -1.52 17.61
N LYS A 114 -12.80 -0.96 17.60
CA LYS A 114 -14.01 -1.69 17.20
C LYS A 114 -13.94 -2.14 15.73
N GLU A 115 -13.52 -1.27 14.84
CA GLU A 115 -13.39 -1.57 13.42
C GLU A 115 -12.22 -2.53 13.15
N GLY A 116 -11.06 -2.29 13.77
CA GLY A 116 -9.92 -3.19 13.69
C GLY A 116 -10.24 -4.60 14.20
N TRP A 117 -11.01 -4.72 15.27
CA TRP A 117 -11.52 -6.01 15.74
C TRP A 117 -12.44 -6.68 14.72
N LYS A 118 -13.30 -5.92 14.05
CA LYS A 118 -14.19 -6.44 13.00
C LYS A 118 -13.38 -6.96 11.81
N ILE A 119 -12.35 -6.20 11.36
CA ILE A 119 -11.44 -6.60 10.29
C ILE A 119 -10.70 -7.89 10.68
N TYR A 120 -10.14 -7.95 11.87
CA TYR A 120 -9.45 -9.13 12.38
C TYR A 120 -10.37 -10.36 12.42
N ARG A 121 -11.60 -10.21 12.90
CA ARG A 121 -12.57 -11.32 13.02
C ARG A 121 -13.06 -11.86 11.68
N SER A 122 -12.98 -11.11 10.61
CA SER A 122 -13.42 -11.60 9.30
C SER A 122 -12.54 -12.75 8.77
N ASN A 123 -11.20 -12.72 9.07
CA ASN A 123 -10.23 -13.69 8.58
C ASN A 123 -9.26 -14.15 9.67
N THR A 124 -9.77 -14.42 10.89
CA THR A 124 -8.95 -14.73 12.08
C THR A 124 -7.95 -15.85 11.84
N GLY A 125 -8.37 -16.93 11.16
CA GLY A 125 -7.49 -18.08 10.88
C GLY A 125 -6.26 -17.73 10.06
N GLU A 126 -6.44 -16.95 9.01
CA GLU A 126 -5.35 -16.50 8.12
C GLU A 126 -4.40 -15.55 8.87
N PHE A 127 -4.96 -14.61 9.64
CA PHE A 127 -4.16 -13.70 10.46
C PHE A 127 -3.31 -14.44 11.50
N ILE A 128 -3.87 -15.41 12.22
CA ILE A 128 -3.13 -16.23 13.20
C ILE A 128 -2.07 -17.07 12.49
N GLY A 129 -2.43 -17.76 11.40
CA GLY A 129 -1.50 -18.58 10.64
C GLY A 129 -0.31 -17.79 10.11
N PHE A 130 -0.57 -16.61 9.54
CA PHE A 130 0.49 -15.74 9.06
C PHE A 130 1.33 -15.15 10.21
N THR A 131 0.71 -14.79 11.35
CA THR A 131 1.44 -14.30 12.53
C THR A 131 2.37 -15.38 13.08
N PHE A 132 1.93 -16.63 13.11
CA PHE A 132 2.78 -17.74 13.52
C PHE A 132 4.00 -17.86 12.60
N LEU A 133 3.80 -17.82 11.29
CA LEU A 133 4.87 -17.83 10.30
C LEU A 133 5.81 -16.63 10.50
N PHE A 134 5.25 -15.43 10.68
CA PHE A 134 6.00 -14.20 10.92
C PHE A 134 6.88 -14.32 12.19
N CYS A 135 6.35 -14.87 13.28
CA CYS A 135 7.10 -15.11 14.51
C CYS A 135 8.24 -16.14 14.30
N CYS A 136 8.01 -17.18 13.51
CA CYS A 136 9.08 -18.12 13.13
C CYS A 136 10.21 -17.41 12.39
N PHE A 137 9.89 -16.57 11.39
CA PHE A 137 10.90 -15.77 10.70
C PHE A 137 11.59 -14.75 11.60
N ALA A 138 10.85 -14.12 12.52
CA ALA A 138 11.42 -13.20 13.51
C ALA A 138 12.35 -13.87 14.50
N GLY A 139 12.20 -15.17 14.74
CA GLY A 139 13.09 -15.98 15.59
C GLY A 139 14.43 -16.32 14.94
N ILE A 140 14.49 -16.44 13.59
CA ILE A 140 15.72 -16.84 12.87
C ILE A 140 16.95 -15.97 13.20
N PRO A 141 16.84 -14.63 13.26
CA PRO A 141 17.97 -13.76 13.60
C PRO A 141 18.66 -14.11 14.91
N HIS A 142 17.93 -14.64 15.90
CA HIS A 142 18.48 -14.95 17.20
C HIS A 142 19.43 -16.15 17.19
N PHE A 143 19.32 -17.04 16.18
CA PHE A 143 20.21 -18.18 16.01
C PHE A 143 21.52 -17.82 15.29
N PHE A 144 21.58 -16.71 14.57
CA PHE A 144 22.72 -16.27 13.77
C PHE A 144 23.09 -14.81 14.10
N PRO A 145 23.81 -14.56 15.20
CA PRO A 145 24.22 -13.20 15.58
C PRO A 145 25.02 -12.50 14.47
N GLY A 146 24.65 -11.27 14.17
CA GLY A 146 25.24 -10.46 13.09
C GLY A 146 24.48 -10.60 11.76
N ILE A 147 24.64 -11.69 11.05
CA ILE A 147 23.96 -11.93 9.75
C ILE A 147 22.45 -12.05 9.95
N GLY A 148 21.99 -12.66 11.01
CA GLY A 148 20.56 -12.80 11.31
C GLY A 148 19.87 -11.48 11.49
N ASN A 149 20.49 -10.50 12.14
CA ASN A 149 19.92 -9.16 12.29
C ASN A 149 19.73 -8.46 10.95
N LEU A 150 20.65 -8.66 10.00
CA LEU A 150 20.55 -8.13 8.65
C LEU A 150 19.39 -8.80 7.88
N ILE A 151 19.28 -10.13 7.98
CA ILE A 151 18.17 -10.90 7.38
C ILE A 151 16.84 -10.44 7.97
N GLY A 152 16.76 -10.26 9.30
CA GLY A 152 15.57 -9.74 9.98
C GLY A 152 15.17 -8.36 9.46
N LEU A 153 16.12 -7.43 9.36
CA LEU A 153 15.87 -6.08 8.83
C LEU A 153 15.34 -6.13 7.38
N LEU A 154 15.90 -7.01 6.55
CA LEU A 154 15.56 -7.12 5.14
C LEU A 154 14.18 -7.75 4.91
N LEU A 155 13.80 -8.76 5.69
CA LEU A 155 12.60 -9.56 5.43
C LEU A 155 11.40 -9.17 6.29
N LEU A 156 11.62 -8.86 7.57
CA LEU A 156 10.50 -8.62 8.50
C LEU A 156 9.72 -7.34 8.17
N ALA A 157 10.39 -6.29 7.69
CA ALA A 157 9.72 -5.05 7.33
C ALA A 157 8.72 -5.24 6.16
N PRO A 158 9.12 -5.77 4.98
CA PRO A 158 8.17 -6.03 3.90
C PRO A 158 7.16 -7.14 4.25
N LEU A 159 7.53 -8.12 5.07
CA LEU A 159 6.61 -9.16 5.51
C LEU A 159 5.50 -8.59 6.41
N SER A 160 5.84 -7.65 7.31
CA SER A 160 4.86 -6.96 8.16
C SER A 160 3.84 -6.15 7.34
N ALA A 161 4.22 -5.67 6.15
CA ALA A 161 3.32 -5.00 5.23
C ALA A 161 2.14 -5.88 4.77
N GLY A 162 2.33 -7.20 4.74
CA GLY A 162 1.28 -8.15 4.39
C GLY A 162 0.04 -8.04 5.26
N PHE A 163 0.21 -7.80 6.56
CA PHE A 163 -0.94 -7.55 7.46
C PHE A 163 -1.76 -6.33 7.03
N LEU A 164 -1.11 -5.24 6.64
CA LEU A 164 -1.78 -4.01 6.20
C LEU A 164 -2.47 -4.21 4.85
N ILE A 165 -1.83 -4.92 3.91
CA ILE A 165 -2.40 -5.22 2.59
C ILE A 165 -3.70 -5.99 2.74
N VAL A 166 -3.71 -7.07 3.54
CA VAL A 166 -4.92 -7.87 3.78
C VAL A 166 -5.97 -7.04 4.50
N ALA A 167 -5.59 -6.25 5.52
CA ALA A 167 -6.52 -5.37 6.21
C ALA A 167 -7.16 -4.34 5.27
N PHE A 168 -6.40 -3.72 4.36
CA PHE A 168 -6.91 -2.78 3.35
C PHE A 168 -7.83 -3.45 2.33
N LYS A 169 -7.54 -4.68 1.90
CA LYS A 169 -8.45 -5.47 1.06
C LYS A 169 -9.79 -5.71 1.74
N ILE A 170 -9.78 -6.11 3.02
CA ILE A 170 -11.01 -6.33 3.80
C ILE A 170 -11.81 -5.03 3.94
N ILE A 171 -11.14 -3.90 4.22
CA ILE A 171 -11.77 -2.57 4.29
C ILE A 171 -12.47 -2.24 2.98
N ASN A 172 -11.82 -2.51 1.83
CA ASN A 172 -12.37 -2.29 0.50
C ASN A 172 -13.33 -3.41 0.05
N LYS A 173 -13.71 -4.33 0.94
CA LYS A 173 -14.64 -5.44 0.69
C LYS A 173 -14.20 -6.37 -0.47
N LYS A 174 -12.89 -6.53 -0.66
CA LYS A 174 -12.31 -7.43 -1.64
C LYS A 174 -12.07 -8.81 -1.04
N GLU A 175 -12.10 -9.82 -1.90
CA GLU A 175 -11.70 -11.17 -1.53
C GLU A 175 -10.22 -11.19 -1.14
N THR A 176 -9.90 -11.93 -0.10
CA THR A 176 -8.55 -12.09 0.44
C THR A 176 -8.14 -13.54 0.34
N GLU A 177 -6.89 -13.74 -0.02
CA GLU A 177 -6.24 -15.05 -0.04
C GLU A 177 -5.02 -15.02 0.89
N PHE A 178 -4.65 -16.18 1.43
CA PHE A 178 -3.46 -16.30 2.28
C PHE A 178 -2.18 -15.81 1.57
N THR A 179 -2.13 -15.94 0.25
CA THR A 179 -1.03 -15.44 -0.60
C THR A 179 -0.88 -13.92 -0.58
N ASP A 180 -1.94 -13.18 -0.26
CA ASP A 180 -1.91 -11.70 -0.19
C ASP A 180 -0.98 -11.17 0.90
N PHE A 181 -0.79 -11.94 1.98
CA PHE A 181 0.16 -11.58 3.04
C PHE A 181 1.59 -11.48 2.53
N PHE A 182 1.94 -12.18 1.48
CA PHE A 182 3.28 -12.14 0.88
C PHE A 182 3.45 -11.03 -0.16
N LYS A 183 2.39 -10.36 -0.57
CA LYS A 183 2.45 -9.22 -1.50
C LYS A 183 3.26 -8.03 -0.95
N GLY A 184 3.46 -7.96 0.37
CA GLY A 184 4.36 -6.99 0.99
C GLY A 184 5.79 -7.05 0.44
N LEU A 185 6.24 -8.22 -0.02
CA LEU A 185 7.56 -8.40 -0.64
C LEU A 185 7.72 -7.62 -1.96
N SER A 186 6.62 -7.30 -2.65
CA SER A 186 6.66 -6.46 -3.86
C SER A 186 7.09 -5.02 -3.57
N TYR A 187 6.98 -4.60 -2.32
CA TYR A 187 7.41 -3.29 -1.83
C TYR A 187 8.78 -3.33 -1.14
N PHE A 188 9.60 -4.36 -1.43
CA PHE A 188 10.86 -4.62 -0.75
C PHE A 188 11.78 -3.38 -0.75
N LEU A 189 12.02 -2.76 -1.89
CA LEU A 189 12.96 -1.65 -2.01
C LEU A 189 12.54 -0.39 -1.20
N PRO A 190 11.31 0.13 -1.30
CA PRO A 190 10.87 1.25 -0.46
C PRO A 190 10.92 0.93 1.03
N PHE A 191 10.55 -0.30 1.43
CA PHE A 191 10.64 -0.72 2.83
C PHE A 191 12.06 -0.82 3.32
N LEU A 192 12.99 -1.32 2.50
CA LEU A 192 14.40 -1.38 2.81
C LEU A 192 14.98 0.03 3.03
N LEU A 193 14.72 0.94 2.09
CA LEU A 193 15.20 2.33 2.19
C LEU A 193 14.60 3.04 3.42
N PHE A 194 13.31 2.85 3.67
CA PHE A 194 12.67 3.34 4.89
C PHE A 194 13.28 2.75 6.16
N SER A 195 13.54 1.45 6.20
CA SER A 195 14.12 0.79 7.37
C SER A 195 15.53 1.29 7.69
N ILE A 196 16.33 1.57 6.66
CA ILE A 196 17.69 2.12 6.84
C ILE A 196 17.59 3.58 7.30
N VAL A 197 16.92 4.45 6.53
CA VAL A 197 16.87 5.89 6.81
C VAL A 197 16.08 6.17 8.08
N GLY A 198 14.88 5.61 8.21
CA GLY A 198 14.03 5.75 9.39
C GLY A 198 14.67 5.15 10.63
N GLY A 199 15.33 3.99 10.50
CA GLY A 199 16.08 3.35 11.58
C GLY A 199 17.26 4.20 12.07
N VAL A 200 18.06 4.78 11.17
CA VAL A 200 19.14 5.71 11.54
C VAL A 200 18.59 6.93 12.25
N LEU A 201 17.55 7.58 11.71
CA LEU A 201 16.96 8.78 12.31
C LEU A 201 16.37 8.50 13.70
N THR A 202 15.62 7.42 13.86
CA THR A 202 15.07 7.03 15.17
C THR A 202 16.17 6.59 16.12
N GLY A 203 17.19 5.87 15.65
CA GLY A 203 18.35 5.45 16.44
C GLY A 203 19.13 6.64 16.98
N VAL A 204 19.43 7.63 16.14
CA VAL A 204 20.05 8.90 16.59
C VAL A 204 19.15 9.61 17.60
N GLY A 205 17.84 9.62 17.38
CA GLY A 205 16.86 10.17 18.32
C GLY A 205 16.93 9.53 19.70
N TYR A 206 17.04 8.19 19.77
CA TYR A 206 17.18 7.44 21.03
C TYR A 206 18.55 7.67 21.70
N LEU A 207 19.62 7.79 20.91
CA LEU A 207 20.98 8.07 21.43
C LEU A 207 21.08 9.49 21.99
N ALA A 208 20.40 10.47 21.35
CA ALA A 208 20.41 11.85 21.84
C ALA A 208 19.62 11.97 23.16
N LEU A 209 18.39 11.47 23.17
CA LEU A 209 17.50 11.38 24.34
C LEU A 209 16.35 10.42 23.99
N VAL A 210 15.81 9.69 24.96
CA VAL A 210 14.72 8.73 24.74
C VAL A 210 13.47 9.41 24.14
N VAL A 211 13.15 10.64 24.56
CA VAL A 211 11.94 11.38 24.10
C VAL A 211 11.94 11.67 22.59
N PRO A 212 13.01 12.23 21.97
CA PRO A 212 13.07 12.37 20.52
C PRO A 212 12.97 11.07 19.75
N GLY A 213 13.52 9.96 20.28
CA GLY A 213 13.42 8.64 19.67
C GLY A 213 11.96 8.15 19.62
N ILE A 214 11.25 8.25 20.75
CA ILE A 214 9.81 7.90 20.82
C ILE A 214 9.00 8.79 19.87
N TYR A 215 9.26 10.09 19.85
CA TYR A 215 8.58 11.02 18.97
C TYR A 215 8.73 10.65 17.49
N LEU A 216 9.96 10.36 17.03
CA LEU A 216 10.20 9.94 15.66
C LEU A 216 9.57 8.59 15.35
N THR A 217 9.57 7.64 16.29
CA THR A 217 8.89 6.35 16.14
C THR A 217 7.40 6.55 15.87
N ILE A 218 6.75 7.44 16.60
CA ILE A 218 5.33 7.76 16.40
C ILE A 218 5.11 8.49 15.07
N CYS A 219 5.98 9.45 14.71
CA CYS A 219 5.90 10.18 13.45
C CYS A 219 6.03 9.27 12.21
N PHE A 220 6.80 8.18 12.31
CA PHE A 220 7.00 7.24 11.21
C PHE A 220 6.08 6.02 11.27
N TRP A 221 5.14 5.98 12.22
CA TRP A 221 4.25 4.83 12.43
C TRP A 221 3.42 4.46 11.19
N PHE A 222 2.93 5.47 10.46
CA PHE A 222 2.08 5.24 9.28
C PHE A 222 2.86 5.12 7.96
N VAL A 223 4.20 5.25 7.96
CA VAL A 223 4.99 5.15 6.72
C VAL A 223 4.74 3.86 5.95
N PRO A 224 4.70 2.67 6.59
CA PRO A 224 4.36 1.43 5.90
C PRO A 224 3.02 1.47 5.18
N ALA A 225 1.99 2.01 5.83
CA ALA A 225 0.65 2.14 5.26
C ALA A 225 0.64 3.11 4.06
N VAL A 226 1.36 4.24 4.17
CA VAL A 226 1.50 5.23 3.08
C VAL A 226 2.20 4.63 1.86
N ILE A 227 3.29 3.87 2.05
CA ILE A 227 4.01 3.20 0.96
C ILE A 227 3.08 2.25 0.20
N ILE A 228 2.26 1.48 0.90
CA ILE A 228 1.35 0.49 0.30
C ILE A 228 0.22 1.19 -0.45
N ASP A 229 -0.45 2.16 0.18
CA ASP A 229 -1.65 2.79 -0.33
C ASP A 229 -1.36 3.77 -1.47
N ILE A 230 -0.42 4.69 -1.26
CA ILE A 230 -0.13 5.77 -2.23
C ILE A 230 0.90 5.32 -3.27
N ARG A 231 1.66 4.24 -2.98
CA ARG A 231 2.80 3.78 -3.80
C ARG A 231 3.83 4.89 -4.03
N ALA A 232 3.93 5.81 -3.06
CA ALA A 232 4.88 6.91 -3.09
C ALA A 232 6.30 6.43 -2.75
N ASP A 233 7.29 7.22 -3.16
CA ASP A 233 8.67 7.02 -2.74
C ASP A 233 8.79 7.08 -1.21
N PHE A 234 9.78 6.36 -0.64
CA PHE A 234 9.96 6.27 0.82
C PHE A 234 10.11 7.64 1.48
N SER A 235 10.80 8.60 0.83
CA SER A 235 11.04 9.93 1.36
C SER A 235 9.75 10.75 1.45
N GLN A 236 8.87 10.66 0.45
CA GLN A 236 7.57 11.31 0.45
C GLN A 236 6.64 10.68 1.47
N SER A 237 6.68 9.34 1.60
CA SER A 237 5.91 8.61 2.59
C SER A 237 6.30 8.99 4.02
N MET A 238 7.61 9.15 4.28
CA MET A 238 8.11 9.65 5.57
C MET A 238 7.65 11.07 5.85
N LEU A 239 7.77 11.97 4.87
CA LEU A 239 7.37 13.37 5.02
C LEU A 239 5.86 13.51 5.26
N LEU A 240 5.05 12.74 4.52
CA LEU A 240 3.59 12.74 4.66
C LEU A 240 3.16 12.21 6.03
N SER A 241 3.70 11.07 6.46
CA SER A 241 3.45 10.51 7.79
C SER A 241 3.84 11.52 8.88
N PHE A 242 5.04 12.09 8.79
CA PHE A 242 5.55 13.08 9.75
C PHE A 242 4.60 14.29 9.87
N LYS A 243 4.20 14.90 8.75
CA LYS A 243 3.30 16.08 8.78
C LYS A 243 1.94 15.73 9.36
N LYS A 244 1.35 14.62 8.94
CA LYS A 244 0.02 14.19 9.37
C LYS A 244 -0.03 13.84 10.85
N VAL A 245 1.00 13.14 11.35
CA VAL A 245 1.13 12.79 12.76
C VAL A 245 1.31 14.07 13.60
N ASN A 246 2.15 15.03 13.17
CA ASN A 246 2.32 16.29 13.87
C ASN A 246 1.04 17.11 13.98
N ALA A 247 0.24 17.16 12.90
CA ALA A 247 -1.04 17.86 12.90
C ALA A 247 -2.04 17.30 13.94
N ASN A 248 -1.88 16.03 14.34
CA ASN A 248 -2.78 15.28 15.21
C ASN A 248 -2.04 14.57 16.36
N PHE A 249 -0.90 15.07 16.80
CA PHE A 249 0.07 14.37 17.61
C PHE A 249 -0.51 13.73 18.89
N LEU A 250 -1.25 14.49 19.69
CA LEU A 250 -1.80 13.99 20.96
C LEU A 250 -2.78 12.83 20.77
N GLY A 251 -3.63 12.89 19.74
CA GLY A 251 -4.56 11.80 19.43
C GLY A 251 -3.84 10.55 18.98
N ILE A 252 -2.82 10.70 18.11
CA ILE A 252 -2.03 9.58 17.59
C ILE A 252 -1.10 9.01 18.68
N LEU A 253 -0.55 9.83 19.55
CA LEU A 253 0.17 9.38 20.74
C LEU A 253 -0.72 8.50 21.63
N GLY A 254 -1.97 8.93 21.88
CA GLY A 254 -2.95 8.14 22.63
C GLY A 254 -3.27 6.80 21.96
N LEU A 255 -3.43 6.80 20.63
CA LEU A 255 -3.60 5.57 19.85
C LEU A 255 -2.37 4.66 19.99
N TRP A 256 -1.17 5.19 19.79
CA TRP A 256 0.09 4.43 19.88
C TRP A 256 0.26 3.79 21.28
N LEU A 257 0.01 4.56 22.33
CA LEU A 257 0.05 4.03 23.71
C LEU A 257 -0.95 2.90 23.93
N THR A 258 -2.14 3.02 23.36
CA THR A 258 -3.17 1.97 23.39
C THR A 258 -2.70 0.69 22.68
N LEU A 259 -2.08 0.81 21.49
CA LEU A 259 -1.53 -0.33 20.76
C LEU A 259 -0.37 -0.99 21.54
N VAL A 260 0.49 -0.21 22.16
CA VAL A 260 1.57 -0.72 23.03
C VAL A 260 0.97 -1.49 24.22
N ALA A 261 -0.06 -0.95 24.86
CA ALA A 261 -0.74 -1.63 25.99
C ALA A 261 -1.37 -2.95 25.54
N ILE A 262 -2.05 -3.00 24.39
CA ILE A 262 -2.63 -4.23 23.84
C ILE A 262 -1.55 -5.29 23.61
N ASN A 263 -0.42 -4.92 23.01
CA ASN A 263 0.68 -5.86 22.77
C ASN A 263 1.35 -6.30 24.08
N PHE A 264 1.51 -5.40 25.05
CA PHE A 264 2.04 -5.73 26.37
C PHE A 264 1.16 -6.77 27.08
N LEU A 265 -0.18 -6.62 27.04
CA LEU A 265 -1.11 -7.63 27.55
C LEU A 265 -1.00 -8.96 26.80
N GLY A 266 -0.75 -8.92 25.48
CA GLY A 266 -0.48 -10.12 24.67
C GLY A 266 0.75 -10.88 25.13
N VAL A 267 1.82 -10.17 25.45
CA VAL A 267 3.06 -10.78 25.98
C VAL A 267 2.84 -11.39 27.37
N LEU A 268 2.10 -10.71 28.25
CA LEU A 268 1.76 -11.22 29.58
C LEU A 268 0.92 -12.52 29.55
N ALA A 269 0.13 -12.73 28.49
CA ALA A 269 -0.62 -13.97 28.26
C ALA A 269 0.28 -15.10 27.74
N VAL A 270 1.44 -15.33 28.40
CA VAL A 270 2.42 -16.40 28.13
C VAL A 270 2.97 -16.39 26.70
N GLY A 271 2.99 -15.22 26.05
CA GLY A 271 3.45 -15.06 24.66
C GLY A 271 2.46 -15.53 23.59
N ILE A 272 1.52 -16.42 23.91
CA ILE A 272 0.49 -16.89 22.95
C ILE A 272 -0.43 -15.74 22.56
N GLY A 273 -0.69 -14.80 23.46
CA GLY A 273 -1.48 -13.62 23.18
C GLY A 273 -0.91 -12.75 22.04
N VAL A 274 0.40 -12.82 21.78
CA VAL A 274 1.07 -12.09 20.69
C VAL A 274 0.54 -12.51 19.32
N LEU A 275 0.15 -13.79 19.15
CA LEU A 275 -0.45 -14.29 17.90
C LEU A 275 -1.79 -13.61 17.56
N ILE A 276 -2.46 -13.06 18.57
CA ILE A 276 -3.71 -12.32 18.43
C ILE A 276 -3.45 -10.81 18.38
N THR A 277 -2.59 -10.31 19.28
CA THR A 277 -2.41 -8.86 19.45
C THR A 277 -1.62 -8.22 18.31
N ILE A 278 -0.64 -8.91 17.71
CA ILE A 278 0.08 -8.37 16.52
C ILE A 278 -0.89 -8.11 15.35
N PRO A 279 -1.61 -9.10 14.82
CA PRO A 279 -2.50 -8.85 13.69
C PRO A 279 -3.64 -7.89 14.06
N LEU A 280 -4.15 -7.95 15.29
CA LEU A 280 -5.16 -7.02 15.77
C LEU A 280 -4.66 -5.57 15.74
N THR A 281 -3.44 -5.29 16.22
CA THR A 281 -2.88 -3.94 16.19
C THR A 281 -2.61 -3.45 14.76
N MET A 282 -2.26 -4.33 13.82
CA MET A 282 -2.16 -3.99 12.41
C MET A 282 -3.52 -3.66 11.79
N CYS A 283 -4.58 -4.40 12.12
CA CYS A 283 -5.95 -4.08 11.70
C CYS A 283 -6.45 -2.75 12.29
N ILE A 284 -6.13 -2.45 13.56
CA ILE A 284 -6.47 -1.16 14.19
C ILE A 284 -5.70 -0.03 13.48
N THR A 285 -4.42 -0.24 13.17
CA THR A 285 -3.60 0.73 12.43
C THR A 285 -4.16 0.98 11.03
N ALA A 286 -4.63 -0.05 10.33
CA ALA A 286 -5.26 0.07 9.01
C ALA A 286 -6.58 0.87 9.09
N SER A 287 -7.42 0.63 10.10
CA SER A 287 -8.65 1.39 10.33
C SER A 287 -8.36 2.85 10.65
N ALA A 288 -7.36 3.13 11.50
CA ALA A 288 -6.92 4.49 11.80
C ALA A 288 -6.35 5.19 10.56
N TYR A 289 -5.57 4.47 9.75
CA TYR A 289 -5.05 4.99 8.48
C TYR A 289 -6.17 5.39 7.52
N GLN A 290 -7.19 4.54 7.36
CA GLN A 290 -8.36 4.83 6.52
C GLN A 290 -9.04 6.14 6.92
N ASP A 291 -9.27 6.36 8.22
CA ASP A 291 -9.92 7.57 8.71
C ASP A 291 -9.03 8.83 8.57
N ILE A 292 -7.74 8.71 8.92
CA ILE A 292 -6.81 9.83 9.00
C ILE A 292 -6.30 10.27 7.62
N PHE A 293 -5.96 9.33 6.73
CA PHE A 293 -5.36 9.61 5.42
C PHE A 293 -6.35 9.44 4.27
N GLY A 294 -7.37 8.58 4.43
CA GLY A 294 -8.24 8.10 3.38
C GLY A 294 -7.54 7.07 2.49
N LEU A 295 -8.13 5.91 2.29
CA LEU A 295 -7.62 4.91 1.34
C LEU A 295 -7.79 5.42 -0.09
N ARG A 296 -6.74 5.34 -0.89
CA ARG A 296 -6.68 5.87 -2.26
C ARG A 296 -6.48 4.81 -3.31
N SER A 297 -5.80 3.71 -2.97
CA SER A 297 -5.60 2.61 -3.89
C SER A 297 -6.78 1.65 -3.83
N ASP A 298 -7.27 1.25 -5.00
CA ASP A 298 -8.23 0.17 -5.12
C ASP A 298 -7.53 -1.17 -5.37
N ASP A 299 -6.23 -1.19 -5.71
CA ASP A 299 -5.46 -2.37 -6.09
C ASP A 299 -4.36 -2.67 -5.06
N TYR A 300 -4.65 -3.60 -4.17
CA TYR A 300 -3.67 -4.15 -3.21
C TYR A 300 -3.29 -5.58 -3.55
#